data_396231d52f0aca13f4d375c15a7a939b
#
_entry.id   396231d52f0aca13f4d375c15a7a939b
#
_cell.length_a   1.000
_cell.length_b   1.000
_cell.length_c   1.000
_cell.angle_alpha   90.00
_cell.angle_beta   90.00
_cell.angle_gamma   90.00
#
_symmetry.space_group_name_H-M   'P 1'
#
loop_
_entity.id
_entity.type
_entity.pdbx_description
1 polymer ?
#
loop_
_entity_poly.entity_id
_entity_poly.type
_entity_poly.pdbx_seq_one_letter_code
_entity_poly.pdbx_strand_id
1 'polypeptide(L)'
;MKNINRRSFIQKSAFGLAGTMAVASGLVNLSFNPASGAMIDTVQLGETGMKVPRLALGTGSYGWKKTSAQKKIGEEKFVQLAQHAYDRGVRFFETADMYGTHEFVGKAMKKVGRENVTLLTKIMVYEHQDWYKPESFQKSIDRFRKEMNTDYIDILLLHCMVNSEWPDEYKRYMDDFSEAKQKGIIKQVGLSCHDFGAMKIAAENPWADVLLARINYNGAKMDGSPQDVMAVLKKAKDNGKGIIGMKIFGCGDLTKDEQRQKSLEYVIKSGNVDCMTIGMESIAQVDDTIERIMKLANS
;
A
#
# COMPACT_ATOMS: atom_id res chain seq x y z
N MET A 1 -19.67 -48.09 31.72
CA MET A 1 -19.33 -47.17 30.63
C MET A 1 -17.87 -46.75 30.81
N LYS A 2 -16.97 -47.24 29.95
CA LYS A 2 -15.53 -46.95 30.03
C LYS A 2 -15.18 -45.72 29.16
N ASN A 3 -14.59 -44.74 29.80
CA ASN A 3 -14.09 -43.52 29.14
C ASN A 3 -12.97 -43.87 28.14
N ILE A 4 -13.17 -43.55 26.90
CA ILE A 4 -12.16 -43.67 25.84
C ILE A 4 -11.39 -42.34 25.77
N ASN A 5 -10.09 -42.41 26.07
CA ASN A 5 -9.17 -41.28 26.12
C ASN A 5 -8.73 -40.89 24.70
N ARG A 6 -8.70 -39.60 24.41
CA ARG A 6 -8.38 -39.00 23.10
C ARG A 6 -7.02 -39.41 22.49
N ARG A 7 -6.14 -40.00 23.28
CA ARG A 7 -4.82 -40.48 22.84
C ARG A 7 -4.82 -41.82 22.09
N SER A 8 -5.88 -42.61 22.20
CA SER A 8 -5.95 -43.94 21.57
C SER A 8 -6.57 -43.93 20.18
N PHE A 9 -7.09 -42.76 19.70
CA PHE A 9 -7.69 -42.64 18.36
C PHE A 9 -6.65 -42.40 17.26
N ILE A 10 -5.47 -41.89 17.59
CA ILE A 10 -4.44 -41.50 16.58
C ILE A 10 -3.52 -42.69 16.20
N GLN A 11 -3.52 -43.80 16.94
CA GLN A 11 -2.60 -44.92 16.71
C GLN A 11 -3.15 -46.13 15.93
N LYS A 12 -4.38 -46.05 15.39
CA LYS A 12 -4.99 -47.21 14.68
C LYS A 12 -5.34 -46.97 13.22
N SER A 13 -4.73 -46.01 12.55
CA SER A 13 -4.94 -45.74 11.11
C SER A 13 -3.69 -45.90 10.25
N ALA A 14 -2.83 -46.84 10.60
CA ALA A 14 -1.74 -47.26 9.75
C ALA A 14 -1.68 -48.80 9.73
N PHE A 15 -2.24 -49.42 8.69
CA PHE A 15 -1.85 -50.68 8.06
C PHE A 15 -3.05 -51.35 7.35
N GLY A 16 -2.84 -51.67 6.07
CA GLY A 16 -3.71 -52.61 5.33
C GLY A 16 -3.94 -52.24 3.87
N LEU A 17 -2.94 -52.45 3.03
CA LEU A 17 -2.82 -53.33 1.84
C LEU A 17 -3.82 -53.21 0.68
N ALA A 18 -3.23 -52.83 -0.43
CA ALA A 18 -3.22 -53.37 -1.79
C ALA A 18 -4.48 -54.03 -2.39
N GLY A 19 -4.81 -53.56 -3.60
CA GLY A 19 -5.65 -54.31 -4.54
C GLY A 19 -6.26 -53.41 -5.63
N THR A 20 -5.55 -53.25 -6.73
CA THR A 20 -5.95 -53.00 -8.14
C THR A 20 -7.41 -52.77 -8.48
N MET A 21 -7.75 -51.66 -9.18
CA MET A 21 -8.09 -51.59 -10.61
C MET A 21 -8.36 -50.15 -11.04
N ALA A 22 -7.84 -49.83 -12.20
CA ALA A 22 -7.91 -48.55 -12.89
C ALA A 22 -9.32 -48.24 -13.40
N VAL A 23 -9.78 -47.01 -13.21
CA VAL A 23 -10.60 -46.29 -14.19
C VAL A 23 -10.14 -44.85 -14.22
N ALA A 24 -9.66 -44.44 -15.38
CA ALA A 24 -9.22 -43.07 -15.65
C ALA A 24 -10.41 -42.09 -15.60
N SER A 25 -10.40 -41.18 -14.64
CA SER A 25 -11.06 -39.90 -14.74
C SER A 25 -10.05 -38.87 -14.21
N GLY A 26 -9.51 -38.11 -15.16
CA GLY A 26 -8.49 -37.12 -14.91
C GLY A 26 -9.02 -35.96 -14.04
N LEU A 27 -8.97 -36.14 -12.75
CA LEU A 27 -8.93 -35.05 -11.79
C LEU A 27 -7.44 -34.68 -11.65
N VAL A 28 -7.01 -33.71 -12.43
CA VAL A 28 -5.77 -33.00 -12.17
C VAL A 28 -5.98 -32.33 -10.82
N ASN A 29 -5.51 -32.98 -9.75
CA ASN A 29 -5.22 -32.33 -8.51
C ASN A 29 -4.12 -31.31 -8.81
N LEU A 30 -4.52 -30.07 -9.15
CA LEU A 30 -3.66 -28.92 -9.01
C LEU A 30 -3.40 -28.77 -7.51
N SER A 31 -2.45 -29.52 -7.00
CA SER A 31 -1.75 -29.19 -5.76
C SER A 31 -1.20 -27.80 -6.01
N PHE A 32 -1.84 -26.79 -5.46
CA PHE A 32 -1.25 -25.49 -5.29
C PHE A 32 -0.05 -25.71 -4.36
N ASN A 33 1.08 -25.99 -4.96
CA ASN A 33 2.37 -25.81 -4.33
C ASN A 33 2.47 -24.30 -4.16
N PRO A 34 2.50 -23.72 -2.93
CA PRO A 34 2.88 -22.33 -2.80
C PRO A 34 4.29 -22.27 -3.35
N ALA A 35 4.41 -21.75 -4.57
CA ALA A 35 5.70 -21.55 -5.20
C ALA A 35 6.56 -20.84 -4.15
N SER A 36 7.77 -21.39 -3.90
CA SER A 36 8.83 -20.81 -3.10
C SER A 36 9.34 -19.52 -3.79
N GLY A 37 8.42 -18.59 -4.06
CA GLY A 37 8.70 -17.28 -4.61
C GLY A 37 9.24 -16.38 -3.52
N ALA A 38 10.23 -15.54 -3.84
CA ALA A 38 10.73 -14.53 -2.95
C ALA A 38 9.58 -13.70 -2.38
N MET A 39 9.58 -13.52 -1.05
CA MET A 39 8.63 -12.64 -0.37
C MET A 39 9.23 -11.25 -0.22
N ILE A 40 8.38 -10.21 -0.31
CA ILE A 40 8.85 -8.84 -0.13
C ILE A 40 9.34 -8.65 1.32
N ASP A 41 10.47 -7.97 1.48
CA ASP A 41 11.05 -7.63 2.78
C ASP A 41 10.30 -6.49 3.48
N THR A 42 10.53 -6.36 4.79
CA THR A 42 10.01 -5.26 5.61
C THR A 42 11.11 -4.28 5.95
N VAL A 43 10.76 -3.00 6.01
CA VAL A 43 11.64 -1.87 6.28
C VAL A 43 11.08 -0.99 7.39
N GLN A 44 11.93 -0.24 8.07
CA GLN A 44 11.47 0.85 8.95
C GLN A 44 10.92 1.99 8.10
N LEU A 45 9.78 2.53 8.50
CA LEU A 45 9.19 3.73 7.90
C LEU A 45 9.67 4.96 8.68
N GLY A 46 10.82 5.52 8.31
CA GLY A 46 11.47 6.61 9.05
C GLY A 46 11.58 6.30 10.53
N GLU A 47 11.34 7.32 11.37
CA GLU A 47 11.32 7.21 12.84
C GLU A 47 9.90 7.02 13.41
N THR A 48 8.93 6.64 12.58
CA THR A 48 7.52 6.42 12.99
C THR A 48 7.32 5.24 13.97
N GLY A 49 8.33 4.41 14.16
CA GLY A 49 8.23 3.15 14.89
C GLY A 49 7.54 2.02 14.13
N MET A 50 7.04 2.29 12.92
CA MET A 50 6.35 1.29 12.10
C MET A 50 7.33 0.53 11.20
N LYS A 51 7.13 -0.79 11.11
CA LYS A 51 7.72 -1.63 10.06
C LYS A 51 6.67 -1.91 9.00
N VAL A 52 7.01 -1.68 7.74
CA VAL A 52 6.11 -1.85 6.59
C VAL A 52 6.80 -2.67 5.51
N PRO A 53 6.07 -3.42 4.67
CA PRO A 53 6.65 -4.00 3.46
C PRO A 53 7.26 -2.91 2.57
N ARG A 54 8.38 -3.22 1.91
CA ARG A 54 9.03 -2.31 0.93
C ARG A 54 8.12 -1.96 -0.26
N LEU A 55 7.12 -2.79 -0.53
CA LEU A 55 6.11 -2.58 -1.55
C LEU A 55 4.71 -2.52 -0.93
N ALA A 56 3.97 -1.47 -1.23
CA ALA A 56 2.54 -1.36 -1.00
C ALA A 56 1.75 -1.65 -2.28
N LEU A 57 0.61 -2.32 -2.16
CA LEU A 57 -0.39 -2.45 -3.22
C LEU A 57 -1.13 -1.13 -3.35
N GLY A 58 -0.81 -0.36 -4.38
CA GLY A 58 -1.48 0.88 -4.73
C GLY A 58 -2.82 0.61 -5.42
N THR A 59 -3.85 1.37 -5.07
CA THR A 59 -5.20 1.21 -5.64
C THR A 59 -5.65 2.40 -6.48
N GLY A 60 -4.75 3.33 -6.77
CA GLY A 60 -5.06 4.63 -7.39
C GLY A 60 -4.41 4.89 -8.73
N SER A 61 -4.13 3.87 -9.57
CA SER A 61 -3.67 4.14 -10.94
C SER A 61 -4.74 4.91 -11.71
N TYR A 62 -4.37 6.13 -12.19
CA TYR A 62 -5.32 7.10 -12.79
C TYR A 62 -6.50 7.43 -11.87
N GLY A 63 -6.28 7.35 -10.55
CA GLY A 63 -7.33 7.49 -9.53
C GLY A 63 -7.81 8.92 -9.38
N TRP A 64 -9.09 9.18 -9.73
CA TRP A 64 -9.76 10.46 -9.59
C TRP A 64 -11.29 10.30 -9.66
N LYS A 65 -12.06 11.19 -9.04
CA LYS A 65 -13.53 11.18 -9.09
C LYS A 65 -14.15 9.82 -8.73
N LYS A 66 -13.65 9.21 -7.65
CA LYS A 66 -14.14 7.91 -7.14
C LYS A 66 -13.96 6.74 -8.11
N THR A 67 -12.98 6.82 -9.01
CA THR A 67 -12.61 5.71 -9.90
C THR A 67 -11.10 5.58 -10.04
N SER A 68 -10.62 4.40 -10.39
CA SER A 68 -9.21 4.07 -10.66
C SER A 68 -9.13 2.85 -11.57
N ALA A 69 -7.94 2.52 -12.08
CA ALA A 69 -7.75 1.27 -12.81
C ALA A 69 -8.11 0.06 -11.94
N GLN A 70 -7.70 0.06 -10.67
CA GLN A 70 -8.00 -1.00 -9.72
C GLN A 70 -9.51 -1.10 -9.39
N LYS A 71 -10.25 0.02 -9.42
CA LYS A 71 -11.73 -0.02 -9.33
C LYS A 71 -12.35 -0.69 -10.56
N LYS A 72 -11.79 -0.43 -11.75
CA LYS A 72 -12.33 -0.92 -13.04
C LYS A 72 -12.13 -2.42 -13.26
N ILE A 73 -11.13 -3.06 -12.66
CA ILE A 73 -10.98 -4.53 -12.77
C ILE A 73 -12.10 -5.31 -12.07
N GLY A 74 -12.88 -4.62 -11.23
CA GLY A 74 -13.98 -5.20 -10.49
C GLY A 74 -13.56 -5.77 -9.13
N GLU A 75 -14.51 -5.83 -8.23
CA GLU A 75 -14.26 -6.15 -6.82
C GLU A 75 -13.66 -7.55 -6.62
N GLU A 76 -14.26 -8.56 -7.25
CA GLU A 76 -13.82 -9.94 -7.08
C GLU A 76 -12.36 -10.13 -7.52
N LYS A 77 -12.01 -9.62 -8.71
CA LYS A 77 -10.64 -9.68 -9.23
C LYS A 77 -9.68 -8.90 -8.36
N PHE A 78 -10.11 -7.73 -7.85
CA PHE A 78 -9.28 -6.94 -6.94
C PHE A 78 -9.01 -7.70 -5.64
N VAL A 79 -10.01 -8.33 -5.04
CA VAL A 79 -9.84 -9.10 -3.79
C VAL A 79 -8.92 -10.30 -4.00
N GLN A 80 -9.02 -11.00 -5.13
CA GLN A 80 -8.10 -12.09 -5.51
C GLN A 80 -6.67 -11.56 -5.69
N LEU A 81 -6.50 -10.44 -6.38
CA LEU A 81 -5.20 -9.78 -6.57
C LEU A 81 -4.56 -9.38 -5.23
N ALA A 82 -5.35 -8.76 -4.34
CA ALA A 82 -4.88 -8.33 -3.03
C ALA A 82 -4.51 -9.51 -2.12
N GLN A 83 -5.27 -10.61 -2.19
CA GLN A 83 -4.95 -11.85 -1.49
C GLN A 83 -3.61 -12.42 -1.99
N HIS A 84 -3.43 -12.52 -3.31
CA HIS A 84 -2.17 -12.99 -3.89
C HIS A 84 -0.98 -12.10 -3.48
N ALA A 85 -1.15 -10.78 -3.56
CA ALA A 85 -0.12 -9.82 -3.11
C ALA A 85 0.22 -10.02 -1.63
N TYR A 86 -0.78 -10.21 -0.77
CA TYR A 86 -0.60 -10.49 0.65
C TYR A 86 0.20 -11.79 0.89
N ASP A 87 -0.13 -12.86 0.18
CA ASP A 87 0.55 -14.17 0.29
C ASP A 87 2.02 -14.08 -0.16
N ARG A 88 2.36 -13.10 -1.03
CA ARG A 88 3.72 -12.75 -1.45
C ARG A 88 4.41 -11.72 -0.54
N GLY A 89 3.83 -11.40 0.62
CA GLY A 89 4.40 -10.48 1.62
C GLY A 89 4.02 -9.01 1.44
N VAL A 90 3.24 -8.62 0.43
CA VAL A 90 2.75 -7.26 0.24
C VAL A 90 1.58 -7.02 1.20
N ARG A 91 1.91 -6.75 2.45
CA ARG A 91 0.96 -6.53 3.57
C ARG A 91 0.74 -5.06 3.86
N PHE A 92 0.86 -4.23 2.86
CA PHE A 92 0.62 -2.79 2.92
C PHE A 92 -0.31 -2.40 1.77
N PHE A 93 -1.52 -1.91 2.10
CA PHE A 93 -2.52 -1.47 1.14
C PHE A 93 -2.63 0.05 1.16
N GLU A 94 -2.43 0.67 0.03
CA GLU A 94 -2.50 2.10 -0.18
C GLU A 94 -3.73 2.45 -1.01
N THR A 95 -4.59 3.31 -0.44
CA THR A 95 -5.82 3.78 -1.08
C THR A 95 -6.01 5.29 -0.88
N ALA A 96 -7.12 5.82 -1.33
CA ALA A 96 -7.61 7.16 -1.05
C ALA A 96 -9.12 7.24 -1.30
N ASP A 97 -9.76 8.19 -0.65
CA ASP A 97 -11.19 8.48 -0.87
C ASP A 97 -11.51 8.69 -2.36
N MET A 98 -10.61 9.41 -3.07
CA MET A 98 -10.77 9.73 -4.49
C MET A 98 -10.67 8.54 -5.45
N TYR A 99 -10.18 7.37 -5.00
CA TYR A 99 -9.98 6.21 -5.85
C TYR A 99 -11.22 5.30 -5.95
N GLY A 100 -12.16 5.45 -4.99
CA GLY A 100 -13.38 4.65 -4.92
C GLY A 100 -13.15 3.17 -4.59
N THR A 101 -12.01 2.85 -3.97
CA THR A 101 -11.59 1.46 -3.68
C THR A 101 -11.69 1.08 -2.20
N HIS A 102 -12.18 1.96 -1.32
CA HIS A 102 -12.25 1.68 0.12
C HIS A 102 -12.99 0.37 0.43
N GLU A 103 -14.18 0.14 -0.15
CA GLU A 103 -14.94 -1.10 0.08
C GLU A 103 -14.20 -2.35 -0.44
N PHE A 104 -13.49 -2.22 -1.57
CA PHE A 104 -12.67 -3.32 -2.12
C PHE A 104 -11.52 -3.67 -1.19
N VAL A 105 -10.81 -2.64 -0.69
CA VAL A 105 -9.74 -2.80 0.30
C VAL A 105 -10.29 -3.40 1.59
N GLY A 106 -11.44 -2.95 2.08
CA GLY A 106 -12.11 -3.51 3.25
C GLY A 106 -12.42 -5.01 3.10
N LYS A 107 -12.92 -5.42 1.93
CA LYS A 107 -13.18 -6.84 1.62
C LYS A 107 -11.89 -7.65 1.53
N ALA A 108 -10.83 -7.10 0.94
CA ALA A 108 -9.52 -7.75 0.90
C ALA A 108 -8.95 -7.93 2.32
N MET A 109 -8.96 -6.88 3.15
CA MET A 109 -8.50 -6.96 4.54
C MET A 109 -9.30 -7.96 5.37
N LYS A 110 -10.62 -8.06 5.15
CA LYS A 110 -11.44 -9.08 5.83
C LYS A 110 -10.99 -10.52 5.52
N LYS A 111 -10.40 -10.78 4.35
CA LYS A 111 -9.90 -12.11 3.96
C LYS A 111 -8.63 -12.49 4.70
N VAL A 112 -7.74 -11.51 4.95
CA VAL A 112 -6.39 -11.75 5.48
C VAL A 112 -6.23 -11.37 6.95
N GLY A 113 -7.25 -10.76 7.57
CA GLY A 113 -7.20 -10.17 8.91
C GLY A 113 -6.70 -8.71 8.86
N ARG A 114 -7.49 -7.79 9.43
CA ARG A 114 -7.16 -6.36 9.44
C ARG A 114 -5.82 -6.05 10.12
N GLU A 115 -5.54 -6.75 11.19
CA GLU A 115 -4.33 -6.64 12.03
C GLU A 115 -3.06 -7.04 11.30
N ASN A 116 -3.18 -7.81 10.23
CA ASN A 116 -2.05 -8.29 9.42
C ASN A 116 -1.67 -7.34 8.27
N VAL A 117 -2.35 -6.20 8.16
CA VAL A 117 -2.19 -5.25 7.05
C VAL A 117 -1.93 -3.86 7.57
N THR A 118 -0.92 -3.18 7.01
CA THR A 118 -0.78 -1.72 7.13
C THR A 118 -1.74 -1.07 6.13
N LEU A 119 -2.58 -0.18 6.60
CA LEU A 119 -3.57 0.55 5.80
C LEU A 119 -3.21 2.02 5.71
N LEU A 120 -3.00 2.51 4.49
CA LEU A 120 -2.87 3.93 4.20
C LEU A 120 -4.07 4.40 3.38
N THR A 121 -4.71 5.48 3.82
CA THR A 121 -5.68 6.21 3.02
C THR A 121 -5.44 7.71 3.06
N LYS A 122 -6.17 8.46 2.24
CA LYS A 122 -6.00 9.91 2.08
C LYS A 122 -7.35 10.59 2.03
N ILE A 123 -7.42 11.76 2.69
CA ILE A 123 -8.59 12.63 2.66
C ILE A 123 -8.34 13.79 1.71
N MET A 124 -9.30 14.06 0.84
CA MET A 124 -9.31 15.23 -0.03
C MET A 124 -9.82 16.43 0.75
N VAL A 125 -9.05 17.51 0.75
CA VAL A 125 -9.34 18.72 1.54
C VAL A 125 -9.66 19.95 0.71
N TYR A 126 -9.65 19.86 -0.63
CA TYR A 126 -9.91 20.99 -1.52
C TYR A 126 -11.38 21.39 -1.57
N GLU A 127 -11.68 22.64 -1.26
CA GLU A 127 -13.05 23.19 -1.26
C GLU A 127 -13.49 23.69 -2.64
N HIS A 128 -12.55 23.89 -3.59
CA HIS A 128 -12.79 24.59 -4.85
C HIS A 128 -12.97 23.67 -6.06
N GLN A 129 -13.59 22.50 -5.85
CA GLN A 129 -13.91 21.60 -6.96
C GLN A 129 -15.43 21.55 -7.16
N ASP A 130 -15.93 21.97 -8.31
CA ASP A 130 -17.38 21.99 -8.62
C ASP A 130 -18.08 20.64 -8.40
N TRP A 131 -17.32 19.55 -8.56
CA TRP A 131 -17.83 18.18 -8.44
C TRP A 131 -17.59 17.54 -7.07
N TYR A 132 -16.86 18.18 -6.16
CA TYR A 132 -16.52 17.64 -4.84
C TYR A 132 -16.66 18.71 -3.76
N LYS A 133 -17.41 18.39 -2.73
CA LYS A 133 -17.46 19.19 -1.50
C LYS A 133 -16.90 18.36 -0.36
N PRO A 134 -15.83 18.83 0.31
CA PRO A 134 -15.29 18.13 1.45
C PRO A 134 -16.36 17.96 2.54
N GLU A 135 -16.46 16.78 3.09
CA GLU A 135 -17.19 16.54 4.34
C GLU A 135 -16.36 17.07 5.51
N SER A 136 -16.98 17.24 6.67
CA SER A 136 -16.19 17.46 7.88
C SER A 136 -15.25 16.27 8.12
N PHE A 137 -14.10 16.52 8.73
CA PHE A 137 -13.12 15.48 9.06
C PHE A 137 -13.76 14.26 9.73
N GLN A 138 -14.57 14.51 10.79
CA GLN A 138 -15.23 13.44 11.55
C GLN A 138 -16.12 12.56 10.65
N LYS A 139 -16.95 13.18 9.79
CA LYS A 139 -17.80 12.43 8.84
C LYS A 139 -16.96 11.60 7.86
N SER A 140 -15.88 12.16 7.35
CA SER A 140 -14.98 11.46 6.44
C SER A 140 -14.34 10.24 7.11
N ILE A 141 -13.81 10.40 8.32
CA ILE A 141 -13.16 9.31 9.07
C ILE A 141 -14.15 8.20 9.44
N ASP A 142 -15.33 8.54 9.89
CA ASP A 142 -16.38 7.56 10.22
C ASP A 142 -16.81 6.79 8.98
N ARG A 143 -16.96 7.47 7.84
CA ARG A 143 -17.25 6.85 6.55
C ARG A 143 -16.12 5.93 6.08
N PHE A 144 -14.86 6.39 6.14
CA PHE A 144 -13.69 5.58 5.75
C PHE A 144 -13.59 4.30 6.57
N ARG A 145 -13.76 4.41 7.88
CA ARG A 145 -13.72 3.25 8.78
C ARG A 145 -14.86 2.28 8.48
N LYS A 146 -16.06 2.78 8.19
CA LYS A 146 -17.21 1.97 7.78
C LYS A 146 -16.98 1.28 6.43
N GLU A 147 -16.56 2.02 5.40
CA GLU A 147 -16.29 1.49 4.05
C GLU A 147 -15.20 0.41 4.07
N MET A 148 -14.16 0.60 4.86
CA MET A 148 -13.03 -0.32 4.98
C MET A 148 -13.20 -1.37 6.10
N ASN A 149 -14.30 -1.31 6.85
CA ASN A 149 -14.60 -2.21 7.98
C ASN A 149 -13.43 -2.30 8.97
N THR A 150 -13.02 -1.16 9.52
CA THR A 150 -11.87 -1.05 10.44
C THR A 150 -12.13 -0.01 11.53
N ASP A 151 -11.59 -0.24 12.72
CA ASP A 151 -11.69 0.72 13.84
C ASP A 151 -10.57 1.76 13.82
N TYR A 152 -9.50 1.53 13.07
CA TYR A 152 -8.34 2.42 12.98
C TYR A 152 -7.73 2.46 11.58
N ILE A 153 -6.97 3.51 11.31
CA ILE A 153 -6.20 3.72 10.08
C ILE A 153 -4.72 3.83 10.48
N ASP A 154 -3.84 3.04 9.83
CA ASP A 154 -2.43 3.10 10.20
C ASP A 154 -1.78 4.40 9.73
N ILE A 155 -2.06 4.85 8.50
CA ILE A 155 -1.52 6.10 7.96
C ILE A 155 -2.64 6.88 7.27
N LEU A 156 -2.89 8.11 7.74
CA LEU A 156 -3.82 9.04 7.08
C LEU A 156 -3.06 10.24 6.53
N LEU A 157 -3.26 10.54 5.25
CA LEU A 157 -2.59 11.64 4.57
C LEU A 157 -3.57 12.73 4.10
N LEU A 158 -3.15 13.99 4.18
CA LEU A 158 -3.72 15.05 3.35
C LEU A 158 -3.44 14.71 1.89
N HIS A 159 -4.48 14.71 1.04
CA HIS A 159 -4.35 14.25 -0.34
C HIS A 159 -3.98 15.39 -1.27
N CYS A 160 -2.84 15.26 -1.98
CA CYS A 160 -2.54 16.08 -3.15
C CYS A 160 -2.16 17.53 -2.83
N MET A 161 -1.23 17.78 -1.90
CA MET A 161 -0.79 19.15 -1.59
C MET A 161 -0.06 19.77 -2.79
N VAL A 162 -0.52 20.93 -3.24
CA VAL A 162 -0.15 21.58 -4.52
C VAL A 162 0.44 22.99 -4.36
N ASN A 163 0.66 23.45 -3.13
CA ASN A 163 1.30 24.74 -2.86
C ASN A 163 2.06 24.70 -1.53
N SER A 164 2.90 25.72 -1.28
CA SER A 164 3.72 25.85 -0.09
C SER A 164 2.94 26.29 1.16
N GLU A 165 1.78 26.88 0.96
CA GLU A 165 0.92 27.46 2.01
C GLU A 165 0.04 26.41 2.70
N TRP A 166 0.15 25.14 2.30
CA TRP A 166 -0.68 24.04 2.82
C TRP A 166 -0.71 23.95 4.37
N PRO A 167 0.34 24.30 5.13
CA PRO A 167 0.26 24.22 6.61
C PRO A 167 -0.74 25.22 7.18
N ASP A 168 -0.83 26.42 6.60
CA ASP A 168 -1.77 27.45 7.03
C ASP A 168 -3.18 27.18 6.50
N GLU A 169 -3.30 26.84 5.20
CA GLU A 169 -4.57 26.53 4.56
C GLU A 169 -5.31 25.36 5.22
N TYR A 170 -4.57 24.30 5.59
CA TYR A 170 -5.17 23.08 6.14
C TYR A 170 -4.87 22.87 7.62
N LYS A 171 -4.54 23.94 8.35
CA LYS A 171 -4.24 23.87 9.80
C LYS A 171 -5.35 23.17 10.58
N ARG A 172 -6.61 23.46 10.29
CA ARG A 172 -7.75 22.81 10.95
C ARG A 172 -7.75 21.30 10.75
N TYR A 173 -7.48 20.82 9.53
CA TYR A 173 -7.35 19.37 9.27
C TYR A 173 -6.15 18.77 10.00
N MET A 174 -5.04 19.49 10.09
CA MET A 174 -3.87 19.04 10.85
C MET A 174 -4.18 18.89 12.33
N ASP A 175 -4.94 19.81 12.90
CA ASP A 175 -5.40 19.75 14.30
C ASP A 175 -6.35 18.54 14.50
N ASP A 176 -7.34 18.35 13.62
CA ASP A 176 -8.26 17.21 13.63
C ASP A 176 -7.52 15.86 13.51
N PHE A 177 -6.50 15.77 12.62
CA PHE A 177 -5.64 14.58 12.48
C PHE A 177 -4.86 14.30 13.76
N SER A 178 -4.30 15.35 14.37
CA SER A 178 -3.53 15.23 15.62
C SER A 178 -4.39 14.73 16.76
N GLU A 179 -5.63 15.22 16.88
CA GLU A 179 -6.60 14.75 17.85
C GLU A 179 -6.98 13.27 17.61
N ALA A 180 -7.24 12.90 16.34
CA ALA A 180 -7.54 11.51 15.98
C ALA A 180 -6.35 10.57 16.24
N LYS A 181 -5.11 11.05 16.06
CA LYS A 181 -3.88 10.31 16.41
C LYS A 181 -3.78 10.10 17.94
N GLN A 182 -4.04 11.11 18.74
CA GLN A 182 -4.07 10.99 20.21
C GLN A 182 -5.13 9.98 20.69
N LYS A 183 -6.27 9.91 19.99
CA LYS A 183 -7.35 8.95 20.28
C LYS A 183 -7.07 7.53 19.76
N GLY A 184 -5.97 7.30 19.05
CA GLY A 184 -5.62 6.02 18.46
C GLY A 184 -6.46 5.61 17.23
N ILE A 185 -7.26 6.53 16.69
CA ILE A 185 -8.04 6.32 15.45
C ILE A 185 -7.11 6.30 14.24
N ILE A 186 -6.04 7.09 14.30
CA ILE A 186 -4.97 7.17 13.30
C ILE A 186 -3.65 6.89 14.01
N LYS A 187 -2.72 6.13 13.41
CA LYS A 187 -1.40 5.92 14.00
C LYS A 187 -0.37 6.93 13.52
N GLN A 188 -0.33 7.23 12.21
CA GLN A 188 0.60 8.19 11.62
C GLN A 188 -0.14 9.16 10.70
N VAL A 189 0.35 10.38 10.64
CA VAL A 189 -0.21 11.46 9.83
C VAL A 189 0.82 11.98 8.83
N GLY A 190 0.36 12.65 7.79
CA GLY A 190 1.26 13.23 6.79
C GLY A 190 0.52 13.71 5.56
N LEU A 191 1.21 13.74 4.42
CA LEU A 191 0.64 14.27 3.20
C LEU A 191 1.19 13.60 1.95
N SER A 192 0.44 13.67 0.84
CA SER A 192 0.94 13.37 -0.50
C SER A 192 1.22 14.66 -1.25
N CYS A 193 2.45 14.81 -1.77
CA CYS A 193 2.88 16.01 -2.48
C CYS A 193 2.65 15.90 -3.98
N HIS A 194 2.14 16.99 -4.54
CA HIS A 194 1.93 17.19 -5.97
C HIS A 194 2.47 18.56 -6.43
N ASP A 195 3.37 19.13 -5.65
CA ASP A 195 4.11 20.38 -5.91
C ASP A 195 5.46 20.33 -5.21
N PHE A 196 6.49 20.91 -5.84
CA PHE A 196 7.85 20.88 -5.30
C PHE A 196 8.02 21.79 -4.07
N GLY A 197 7.31 22.93 -4.05
CA GLY A 197 7.29 23.84 -2.89
C GLY A 197 6.62 23.17 -1.69
N ALA A 198 5.45 22.56 -1.92
CA ALA A 198 4.76 21.78 -0.88
C ALA A 198 5.63 20.69 -0.29
N MET A 199 6.40 19.98 -1.13
CA MET A 199 7.30 18.92 -0.69
C MET A 199 8.45 19.46 0.16
N LYS A 200 9.04 20.61 -0.20
CA LYS A 200 10.11 21.24 0.60
C LYS A 200 9.61 21.64 1.99
N ILE A 201 8.44 22.26 2.08
CA ILE A 201 7.82 22.58 3.36
C ILE A 201 7.55 21.30 4.17
N ALA A 202 7.00 20.27 3.55
CA ALA A 202 6.70 19.00 4.21
C ALA A 202 7.94 18.29 4.77
N ALA A 203 9.08 18.39 4.08
CA ALA A 203 10.33 17.79 4.51
C ALA A 203 10.83 18.35 5.87
N GLU A 204 10.46 19.58 6.20
CA GLU A 204 10.85 20.28 7.43
C GLU A 204 9.74 20.39 8.47
N ASN A 205 8.48 20.27 8.06
CA ASN A 205 7.35 20.48 8.96
C ASN A 205 7.24 19.34 9.99
N PRO A 206 7.34 19.64 11.30
CA PRO A 206 7.35 18.60 12.34
C PRO A 206 6.04 17.84 12.51
N TRP A 207 4.92 18.36 12.00
CA TRP A 207 3.62 17.70 12.07
C TRP A 207 3.57 16.43 11.21
N ALA A 208 4.23 16.42 10.05
CA ALA A 208 4.18 15.28 9.12
C ALA A 208 5.10 14.15 9.58
N ASP A 209 4.55 12.99 9.92
CA ASP A 209 5.31 11.76 10.17
C ASP A 209 5.72 11.08 8.84
N VAL A 210 4.84 11.15 7.83
CA VAL A 210 4.96 10.41 6.57
C VAL A 210 4.81 11.33 5.36
N LEU A 211 5.69 11.16 4.39
CA LEU A 211 5.69 11.87 3.12
C LEU A 211 5.49 10.88 1.96
N LEU A 212 4.43 11.06 1.19
CA LEU A 212 4.18 10.31 -0.05
C LEU A 212 4.51 11.20 -1.25
N ALA A 213 5.59 10.87 -1.98
CA ALA A 213 6.17 11.72 -3.01
C ALA A 213 6.34 11.00 -4.34
N ARG A 214 6.18 11.75 -5.44
CA ARG A 214 6.40 11.27 -6.81
C ARG A 214 7.90 11.14 -7.07
N ILE A 215 8.37 9.93 -7.41
CA ILE A 215 9.78 9.67 -7.65
C ILE A 215 9.99 8.55 -8.68
N ASN A 216 10.84 8.80 -9.67
CA ASN A 216 11.37 7.83 -10.63
C ASN A 216 12.64 8.38 -11.30
N TYR A 217 13.38 7.55 -12.02
CA TYR A 217 14.65 7.95 -12.63
C TYR A 217 14.51 8.95 -13.80
N ASN A 218 13.33 9.01 -14.43
CA ASN A 218 13.11 9.74 -15.67
C ASN A 218 12.50 11.14 -15.45
N GLY A 219 11.93 11.40 -14.26
CA GLY A 219 11.18 12.63 -13.98
C GLY A 219 9.72 12.61 -14.49
N ALA A 220 9.23 11.48 -15.01
CA ALA A 220 7.87 11.36 -15.52
C ALA A 220 6.83 11.58 -14.41
N LYS A 221 5.93 12.58 -14.60
CA LYS A 221 4.89 12.96 -13.62
C LYS A 221 5.45 13.34 -12.25
N MET A 222 6.69 13.81 -12.15
CA MET A 222 7.31 14.30 -10.93
C MET A 222 7.09 15.81 -10.74
N ASP A 223 7.38 16.31 -9.54
CA ASP A 223 7.19 17.71 -9.16
C ASP A 223 8.46 18.57 -9.34
N GLY A 224 9.53 17.96 -9.75
CA GLY A 224 10.83 18.56 -10.03
C GLY A 224 11.75 17.57 -10.73
N SER A 225 13.00 17.94 -10.95
CA SER A 225 13.99 17.00 -11.49
C SER A 225 14.18 15.82 -10.53
N PRO A 226 14.54 14.62 -11.03
CA PRO A 226 14.83 13.48 -10.15
C PRO A 226 15.87 13.78 -9.07
N GLN A 227 16.87 14.58 -9.39
CA GLN A 227 17.94 14.98 -8.46
C GLN A 227 17.41 15.92 -7.36
N ASP A 228 16.65 16.96 -7.74
CA ASP A 228 16.10 17.91 -6.77
C ASP A 228 15.09 17.25 -5.83
N VAL A 229 14.19 16.43 -6.37
CA VAL A 229 13.24 15.68 -5.56
C VAL A 229 13.98 14.74 -4.60
N MET A 230 14.99 14.01 -5.07
CA MET A 230 15.75 13.09 -4.23
C MET A 230 16.50 13.83 -3.10
N ALA A 231 17.00 15.03 -3.36
CA ALA A 231 17.64 15.85 -2.33
C ALA A 231 16.66 16.27 -1.22
N VAL A 232 15.41 16.63 -1.60
CA VAL A 232 14.36 16.97 -0.63
C VAL A 232 13.94 15.72 0.15
N LEU A 233 13.82 14.54 -0.50
CA LEU A 233 13.49 13.29 0.18
C LEU A 233 14.59 12.87 1.16
N LYS A 234 15.87 13.07 0.80
CA LYS A 234 16.97 12.87 1.73
C LYS A 234 16.83 13.75 2.97
N LYS A 235 16.57 15.05 2.79
CA LYS A 235 16.34 15.98 3.90
C LYS A 235 15.18 15.57 4.79
N ALA A 236 14.07 15.14 4.18
CA ALA A 236 12.91 14.64 4.92
C ALA A 236 13.25 13.39 5.74
N LYS A 237 14.02 12.47 5.17
CA LYS A 237 14.51 11.28 5.87
C LYS A 237 15.47 11.61 7.01
N ASP A 238 16.40 12.53 6.79
CA ASP A 238 17.32 13.01 7.84
C ASP A 238 16.55 13.68 9.00
N ASN A 239 15.35 14.19 8.75
CA ASN A 239 14.42 14.72 9.76
C ASN A 239 13.47 13.62 10.34
N GLY A 240 13.80 12.34 10.16
CA GLY A 240 13.07 11.20 10.75
C GLY A 240 11.77 10.81 10.05
N LYS A 241 11.39 11.45 8.92
CA LYS A 241 10.12 11.16 8.25
C LYS A 241 10.14 9.82 7.52
N GLY A 242 9.01 9.13 7.54
CA GLY A 242 8.76 7.97 6.71
C GLY A 242 8.53 8.38 5.25
N ILE A 243 9.32 7.85 4.32
CA ILE A 243 9.27 8.24 2.91
C ILE A 243 8.66 7.11 2.07
N ILE A 244 7.52 7.39 1.44
CA ILE A 244 6.84 6.48 0.52
C ILE A 244 6.95 7.04 -0.90
N GLY A 245 7.56 6.28 -1.80
CA GLY A 245 7.64 6.65 -3.23
C GLY A 245 6.35 6.27 -3.97
N MET A 246 5.82 7.19 -4.77
CA MET A 246 4.74 6.91 -5.72
C MET A 246 5.12 7.30 -7.14
N LYS A 247 4.33 6.89 -8.14
CA LYS A 247 4.60 7.11 -9.56
C LYS A 247 5.94 6.50 -10.02
N ILE A 248 6.35 5.41 -9.40
CA ILE A 248 7.59 4.69 -9.71
C ILE A 248 7.69 4.36 -11.20
N PHE A 249 6.58 3.98 -11.81
CA PHE A 249 6.49 3.71 -13.26
C PHE A 249 5.84 4.88 -14.05
N GLY A 250 6.01 6.12 -13.58
CA GLY A 250 5.58 7.33 -14.28
C GLY A 250 4.08 7.37 -14.59
N CYS A 251 3.23 6.71 -13.80
CA CYS A 251 1.79 6.59 -14.06
C CYS A 251 1.48 6.00 -15.47
N GLY A 252 2.24 4.97 -15.88
CA GLY A 252 2.07 4.31 -17.18
C GLY A 252 3.03 4.78 -18.27
N ASP A 253 3.85 5.81 -18.03
CA ASP A 253 4.82 6.30 -19.02
C ASP A 253 6.10 5.42 -19.07
N LEU A 254 6.41 4.67 -18.01
CA LEU A 254 7.62 3.88 -17.82
C LEU A 254 7.28 2.37 -17.70
N THR A 255 6.67 1.79 -18.74
CA THR A 255 6.15 0.42 -18.68
C THR A 255 7.03 -0.62 -19.40
N LYS A 256 8.03 -0.17 -20.19
CA LYS A 256 8.98 -1.10 -20.80
C LYS A 256 9.84 -1.78 -19.73
N ASP A 257 10.27 -2.99 -19.99
CA ASP A 257 11.02 -3.84 -19.05
C ASP A 257 12.24 -3.12 -18.45
N GLU A 258 13.07 -2.53 -19.29
CA GLU A 258 14.26 -1.78 -18.90
C GLU A 258 13.90 -0.51 -18.07
N GLN A 259 12.82 0.18 -18.44
CA GLN A 259 12.38 1.39 -17.74
C GLN A 259 11.90 1.08 -16.33
N ARG A 260 11.14 -0.02 -16.16
CA ARG A 260 10.69 -0.47 -14.83
C ARG A 260 11.88 -0.84 -13.97
N GLN A 261 12.84 -1.59 -14.53
CA GLN A 261 14.04 -1.99 -13.81
C GLN A 261 14.87 -0.78 -13.37
N LYS A 262 15.16 0.16 -14.28
CA LYS A 262 15.90 1.40 -13.96
C LYS A 262 15.19 2.24 -12.89
N SER A 263 13.86 2.30 -12.93
CA SER A 263 13.12 3.09 -11.95
C SER A 263 13.15 2.49 -10.55
N LEU A 264 12.96 1.18 -10.43
CA LEU A 264 13.10 0.49 -9.15
C LEU A 264 14.53 0.60 -8.60
N GLU A 265 15.52 0.42 -9.46
CA GLU A 265 16.93 0.53 -9.09
C GLU A 265 17.28 1.93 -8.57
N TYR A 266 16.84 2.99 -9.27
CA TYR A 266 17.04 4.38 -8.88
C TYR A 266 16.46 4.66 -7.49
N VAL A 267 15.24 4.20 -7.23
CA VAL A 267 14.56 4.42 -5.96
C VAL A 267 15.20 3.61 -4.82
N ILE A 268 15.42 2.32 -5.03
CA ILE A 268 15.94 1.41 -3.99
C ILE A 268 17.38 1.79 -3.62
N LYS A 269 18.27 1.99 -4.62
CA LYS A 269 19.69 2.30 -4.38
C LYS A 269 19.91 3.70 -3.81
N SER A 270 18.93 4.60 -3.89
CA SER A 270 19.03 5.92 -3.26
C SER A 270 19.18 5.86 -1.74
N GLY A 271 18.59 4.83 -1.12
CA GLY A 271 18.49 4.73 0.34
C GLY A 271 17.60 5.80 0.99
N ASN A 272 17.01 6.72 0.22
CA ASN A 272 16.23 7.85 0.73
C ASN A 272 14.70 7.62 0.67
N VAL A 273 14.26 6.50 0.11
CA VAL A 273 12.85 6.09 0.05
C VAL A 273 12.71 4.78 0.80
N ASP A 274 11.87 4.74 1.83
CA ASP A 274 11.73 3.56 2.68
C ASP A 274 10.95 2.46 1.97
N CYS A 275 9.80 2.81 1.39
CA CYS A 275 8.95 1.89 0.64
C CYS A 275 8.29 2.58 -0.56
N MET A 276 7.63 1.79 -1.40
CA MET A 276 7.01 2.26 -2.63
C MET A 276 5.56 1.81 -2.70
N THR A 277 4.67 2.65 -3.26
CA THR A 277 3.33 2.22 -3.67
C THR A 277 3.26 2.10 -5.19
N ILE A 278 2.83 0.94 -5.67
CA ILE A 278 2.71 0.62 -7.09
C ILE A 278 1.32 0.03 -7.34
N GLY A 279 0.58 0.65 -8.27
CA GLY A 279 -0.70 0.12 -8.72
C GLY A 279 -0.49 -1.03 -9.69
N MET A 280 -1.11 -2.16 -9.41
CA MET A 280 -1.06 -3.38 -10.20
C MET A 280 -2.49 -3.85 -10.50
N GLU A 281 -2.72 -4.44 -11.67
CA GLU A 281 -4.03 -4.84 -12.17
C GLU A 281 -4.13 -6.36 -12.45
N SER A 282 -3.00 -7.07 -12.31
CA SER A 282 -2.93 -8.53 -12.50
C SER A 282 -1.92 -9.19 -11.58
N ILE A 283 -2.11 -10.48 -11.32
CA ILE A 283 -1.19 -11.33 -10.56
C ILE A 283 0.21 -11.31 -11.17
N ALA A 284 0.30 -11.38 -12.50
CA ALA A 284 1.59 -11.32 -13.19
C ALA A 284 2.36 -10.01 -12.95
N GLN A 285 1.64 -8.87 -12.83
CA GLN A 285 2.27 -7.59 -12.48
C GLN A 285 2.76 -7.59 -11.03
N VAL A 286 2.04 -8.22 -10.12
CA VAL A 286 2.47 -8.38 -8.72
C VAL A 286 3.75 -9.19 -8.66
N ASP A 287 3.77 -10.35 -9.30
CA ASP A 287 4.93 -11.26 -9.28
C ASP A 287 6.16 -10.62 -9.93
N ASP A 288 6.03 -10.04 -11.13
CA ASP A 288 7.13 -9.32 -11.80
C ASP A 288 7.70 -8.19 -10.94
N THR A 289 6.84 -7.41 -10.30
CA THR A 289 7.28 -6.28 -9.45
C THR A 289 8.04 -6.78 -8.22
N ILE A 290 7.53 -7.80 -7.54
CA ILE A 290 8.19 -8.39 -6.37
C ILE A 290 9.56 -8.99 -6.76
N GLU A 291 9.62 -9.76 -7.83
CA GLU A 291 10.87 -10.40 -8.28
C GLU A 291 11.96 -9.36 -8.58
N ARG A 292 11.60 -8.26 -9.25
CA ARG A 292 12.55 -7.15 -9.52
C ARG A 292 13.05 -6.50 -8.25
N ILE A 293 12.16 -6.19 -7.32
CA ILE A 293 12.52 -5.56 -6.03
C ILE A 293 13.45 -6.48 -5.25
N MET A 294 13.13 -7.78 -5.15
CA MET A 294 13.92 -8.74 -4.40
C MET A 294 15.33 -8.97 -5.00
N LYS A 295 15.45 -8.96 -6.33
CA LYS A 295 16.77 -9.01 -6.98
C LYS A 295 17.63 -7.79 -6.63
N LEU A 296 17.03 -6.60 -6.55
CA LEU A 296 17.75 -5.37 -6.21
C LEU A 296 18.08 -5.26 -4.71
N ALA A 297 17.23 -5.80 -3.83
CA ALA A 297 17.48 -5.77 -2.39
C ALA A 297 18.61 -6.73 -1.95
N ASN A 298 18.90 -7.75 -2.77
CA ASN A 298 19.93 -8.77 -2.50
C ASN A 298 21.25 -8.51 -3.29
N SER A 299 21.33 -7.46 -4.12
CA SER A 299 22.51 -7.05 -4.87
C SER A 299 23.26 -5.90 -4.19
#